data_0b9f8a43f3981947b4d12d4b681603ec
#
_entry.id   0b9f8a43f3981947b4d12d4b681603ec
#
_cell.length_a   1.000
_cell.length_b   1.000
_cell.length_c   1.000
_cell.angle_alpha   90.00
_cell.angle_beta   90.00
_cell.angle_gamma   90.00
#
_symmetry.space_group_name_H-M   'P 1'
#
loop_
_entity.id
_entity.type
_entity.pdbx_description
1 polymer ?
#
loop_
_entity_poly.entity_id
_entity_poly.type
_entity_poly.pdbx_seq_one_letter_code
_entity_poly.pdbx_strand_id
1 'polypeptide(L)'
;MTAHGPHPGDGPHPGHDPAGTHGPHPGLHHAAPLGELPAELAAVLAEIVPPGGAFRHREHIHLAYLAVRRHGADRAAQKVSGWIRHLAAYQRAPQKFNATVTTAWTEIVAHHMAAAPQAADFASFAERHPALLDKRLLTRHYTARALASPAARTGWVEPDVAPFPWRG
;
A
#
# COMPACT_ATOMS: atom_id res chain seq x y z
N MET A 1 -46.69 -47.32 -44.01
CA MET A 1 -46.46 -48.75 -43.70
C MET A 1 -45.42 -48.70 -42.55
N THR A 2 -45.91 -48.71 -41.32
CA THR A 2 -45.98 -49.87 -40.42
C THR A 2 -44.59 -50.41 -40.10
N ALA A 3 -44.12 -50.57 -38.88
CA ALA A 3 -44.71 -50.82 -37.57
C ALA A 3 -43.53 -50.76 -36.59
N HIS A 4 -43.66 -50.22 -35.49
CA HIS A 4 -43.98 -50.80 -34.18
C HIS A 4 -42.99 -51.82 -33.61
N GLY A 5 -42.44 -51.46 -32.48
CA GLY A 5 -42.54 -52.20 -31.32
C GLY A 5 -41.27 -52.61 -30.63
N PRO A 6 -41.29 -53.12 -29.43
CA PRO A 6 -41.39 -52.36 -28.17
C PRO A 6 -40.17 -52.56 -27.26
N HIS A 7 -40.08 -51.72 -26.20
CA HIS A 7 -39.36 -52.01 -24.94
C HIS A 7 -39.73 -53.33 -24.29
N PRO A 8 -38.95 -53.99 -23.47
CA PRO A 8 -38.70 -53.51 -22.12
C PRO A 8 -37.33 -53.93 -21.50
N GLY A 9 -37.03 -53.46 -20.33
CA GLY A 9 -36.02 -54.02 -19.45
C GLY A 9 -35.51 -53.10 -18.36
N ASP A 10 -36.32 -53.02 -17.31
CA ASP A 10 -35.86 -52.59 -15.99
C ASP A 10 -34.70 -53.45 -15.48
N GLY A 11 -33.78 -52.81 -14.76
CA GLY A 11 -32.83 -53.48 -13.94
C GLY A 11 -32.20 -52.49 -12.95
N PRO A 12 -32.11 -52.81 -11.66
CA PRO A 12 -31.95 -51.85 -10.58
C PRO A 12 -30.50 -51.44 -10.38
N HIS A 13 -30.30 -50.17 -9.96
CA HIS A 13 -29.08 -49.69 -9.38
C HIS A 13 -28.78 -50.36 -8.05
N PRO A 14 -27.52 -50.60 -7.74
CA PRO A 14 -27.05 -50.39 -6.38
C PRO A 14 -26.02 -49.26 -6.32
N GLY A 15 -26.23 -48.43 -5.32
CA GLY A 15 -25.36 -47.32 -4.97
C GLY A 15 -23.94 -47.75 -4.57
N HIS A 16 -23.05 -46.86 -4.81
CA HIS A 16 -21.80 -46.80 -4.06
C HIS A 16 -21.29 -45.35 -3.99
N ASP A 17 -21.53 -44.75 -2.83
CA ASP A 17 -20.62 -43.75 -2.34
C ASP A 17 -19.30 -44.45 -1.99
N PRO A 18 -18.18 -43.82 -2.29
CA PRO A 18 -17.17 -43.67 -1.27
C PRO A 18 -16.74 -42.22 -1.07
N ALA A 19 -16.83 -41.83 0.18
CA ALA A 19 -16.20 -40.72 0.79
C ALA A 19 -14.78 -40.44 0.19
N GLY A 20 -14.71 -39.45 -0.70
CA GLY A 20 -13.48 -38.82 -1.11
C GLY A 20 -13.17 -37.70 -0.12
N THR A 21 -12.32 -38.00 0.82
CA THR A 21 -11.64 -37.03 1.68
C THR A 21 -10.95 -35.97 0.82
N HIS A 22 -11.60 -34.82 0.65
CA HIS A 22 -10.92 -33.62 0.19
C HIS A 22 -10.06 -33.13 1.34
N GLY A 23 -8.75 -33.37 1.22
CA GLY A 23 -7.76 -32.77 2.06
C GLY A 23 -7.82 -31.24 1.98
N PRO A 24 -7.38 -30.55 3.03
CA PRO A 24 -7.45 -29.10 3.08
C PRO A 24 -6.55 -28.51 1.99
N HIS A 25 -7.13 -27.74 1.08
CA HIS A 25 -6.38 -26.91 0.15
C HIS A 25 -5.61 -25.87 0.94
N PRO A 26 -4.26 -25.87 0.89
CA PRO A 26 -3.47 -24.80 1.45
C PRO A 26 -3.51 -23.64 0.45
N GLY A 27 -4.20 -22.56 0.79
CA GLY A 27 -4.11 -21.39 -0.06
C GLY A 27 -5.26 -20.39 -0.02
N LEU A 28 -6.04 -20.34 1.03
CA LEU A 28 -6.80 -19.13 1.31
C LEU A 28 -5.92 -18.23 2.17
N HIS A 29 -5.16 -17.37 1.49
CA HIS A 29 -4.64 -16.19 2.16
C HIS A 29 -5.83 -15.47 2.78
N HIS A 30 -5.97 -15.59 4.08
CA HIS A 30 -6.87 -14.80 4.87
C HIS A 30 -6.53 -13.34 4.58
N ALA A 31 -7.31 -12.70 3.72
CA ALA A 31 -7.43 -11.26 3.73
C ALA A 31 -7.79 -10.91 5.18
N ALA A 32 -6.90 -10.24 5.88
CA ALA A 32 -7.18 -9.77 7.23
C ALA A 32 -8.53 -9.05 7.21
N PRO A 33 -9.38 -9.26 8.22
CA PRO A 33 -10.67 -8.60 8.25
C PRO A 33 -10.45 -7.09 8.12
N LEU A 34 -11.24 -6.45 7.26
CA LEU A 34 -11.29 -5.00 7.02
C LEU A 34 -11.74 -4.24 8.29
N GLY A 35 -11.20 -4.57 9.45
CA GLY A 35 -11.78 -4.21 10.73
C GLY A 35 -10.96 -3.23 11.57
N GLU A 36 -9.65 -3.30 11.58
CA GLU A 36 -8.87 -2.43 12.47
C GLU A 36 -7.54 -2.02 11.85
N LEU A 37 -7.27 -0.72 11.92
CA LEU A 37 -5.92 -0.21 11.64
C LEU A 37 -4.97 -0.72 12.73
N PRO A 38 -3.71 -1.06 12.39
CA PRO A 38 -2.70 -1.35 13.39
C PRO A 38 -2.65 -0.24 14.45
N ALA A 39 -2.56 -0.60 15.73
CA ALA A 39 -2.64 0.37 16.83
C ALA A 39 -1.61 1.52 16.69
N GLU A 40 -0.40 1.20 16.23
CA GLU A 40 0.63 2.21 15.96
C GLU A 40 0.19 3.19 14.85
N LEU A 41 -0.39 2.69 13.77
CA LEU A 41 -0.91 3.52 12.69
C LEU A 41 -2.09 4.37 13.15
N ALA A 42 -3.02 3.79 13.89
CA ALA A 42 -4.16 4.52 14.45
C ALA A 42 -3.70 5.68 15.36
N ALA A 43 -2.70 5.45 16.22
CA ALA A 43 -2.13 6.49 17.08
C ALA A 43 -1.46 7.61 16.26
N VAL A 44 -0.69 7.23 15.22
CA VAL A 44 -0.04 8.22 14.34
C VAL A 44 -1.09 9.02 13.57
N LEU A 45 -2.12 8.38 13.03
CA LEU A 45 -3.19 9.09 12.31
C LEU A 45 -3.96 10.06 13.22
N ALA A 46 -4.20 9.69 14.47
CA ALA A 46 -4.83 10.59 15.45
C ALA A 46 -3.96 11.83 15.76
N GLU A 47 -2.62 11.70 15.68
CA GLU A 47 -1.69 12.81 15.85
C GLU A 47 -1.67 13.76 14.64
N ILE A 48 -1.76 13.22 13.42
CA ILE A 48 -1.53 14.01 12.18
C ILE A 48 -2.79 14.48 11.48
N VAL A 49 -3.93 13.81 11.68
CA VAL A 49 -5.21 14.15 11.05
C VAL A 49 -6.15 14.74 12.09
N PRO A 50 -6.49 16.04 11.98
CA PRO A 50 -7.42 16.64 12.92
C PRO A 50 -8.83 16.01 12.78
N PRO A 51 -9.66 16.08 13.83
CA PRO A 51 -11.04 15.59 13.78
C PRO A 51 -11.79 16.15 12.56
N GLY A 52 -12.40 15.27 11.75
CA GLY A 52 -13.08 15.65 10.50
C GLY A 52 -12.14 16.00 9.34
N GLY A 53 -10.83 15.94 9.54
CA GLY A 53 -9.83 16.18 8.52
C GLY A 53 -9.68 15.01 7.53
N ALA A 54 -8.95 15.24 6.47
CA ALA A 54 -8.65 14.23 5.45
C ALA A 54 -7.16 13.96 5.37
N PHE A 55 -6.80 12.70 5.14
CA PHE A 55 -5.42 12.30 4.87
C PHE A 55 -5.06 12.71 3.43
N ARG A 56 -4.28 13.78 3.31
CA ARG A 56 -3.82 14.37 2.04
C ARG A 56 -2.30 14.35 1.96
N HIS A 57 -1.73 15.06 1.00
CA HIS A 57 -0.28 15.11 0.80
C HIS A 57 0.49 15.64 2.02
N ARG A 58 0.02 16.69 2.68
CA ARG A 58 0.64 17.21 3.90
C ARG A 58 0.71 16.16 5.01
N GLU A 59 -0.37 15.43 5.22
CA GLU A 59 -0.45 14.34 6.22
C GLU A 59 0.46 13.18 5.83
N HIS A 60 0.63 12.92 4.53
CA HIS A 60 1.60 11.92 4.04
C HIS A 60 3.04 12.34 4.39
N ILE A 61 3.41 13.59 4.16
CA ILE A 61 4.74 14.12 4.54
C ILE A 61 4.93 14.09 6.06
N HIS A 62 3.89 14.43 6.83
CA HIS A 62 3.93 14.35 8.29
C HIS A 62 4.11 12.90 8.78
N LEU A 63 3.40 11.95 8.16
CA LEU A 63 3.56 10.52 8.45
C LEU A 63 5.00 10.06 8.19
N ALA A 64 5.59 10.44 7.07
CA ALA A 64 6.98 10.12 6.74
C ALA A 64 7.95 10.75 7.76
N TYR A 65 7.74 12.01 8.14
CA TYR A 65 8.53 12.70 9.17
C TYR A 65 8.50 11.95 10.51
N LEU A 66 7.32 11.55 10.98
CA LEU A 66 7.19 10.80 12.23
C LEU A 66 7.82 9.41 12.14
N ALA A 67 7.69 8.74 10.98
CA ALA A 67 8.31 7.45 10.77
C ALA A 67 9.85 7.55 10.85
N VAL A 68 10.45 8.55 10.20
CA VAL A 68 11.89 8.80 10.27
C VAL A 68 12.34 9.11 11.71
N ARG A 69 11.60 9.95 12.42
CA ARG A 69 11.92 10.27 13.83
C ARG A 69 11.86 9.06 14.75
N ARG A 70 10.88 8.18 14.56
CA ARG A 70 10.63 7.05 15.47
C ARG A 70 11.46 5.82 15.14
N HIS A 71 11.73 5.60 13.86
CA HIS A 71 12.33 4.34 13.38
C HIS A 71 13.68 4.51 12.68
N GLY A 72 14.11 5.76 12.43
CA GLY A 72 15.28 6.07 11.61
C GLY A 72 15.01 5.96 10.10
N ALA A 73 15.87 6.57 9.30
CA ALA A 73 15.74 6.65 7.85
C ALA A 73 15.64 5.26 7.18
N ASP A 74 16.48 4.32 7.61
CA ASP A 74 16.58 2.98 7.02
C ASP A 74 15.27 2.17 7.12
N ARG A 75 14.50 2.35 8.19
CA ARG A 75 13.26 1.61 8.43
C ARG A 75 12.01 2.40 8.05
N ALA A 76 12.13 3.72 7.91
CA ALA A 76 10.99 4.59 7.67
C ALA A 76 10.23 4.22 6.38
N ALA A 77 10.93 3.98 5.28
CA ALA A 77 10.31 3.65 4.01
C ALA A 77 9.46 2.37 4.07
N GLN A 78 9.97 1.33 4.73
CA GLN A 78 9.22 0.08 4.94
C GLN A 78 7.99 0.30 5.83
N LYS A 79 8.16 1.05 6.93
CA LYS A 79 7.06 1.38 7.86
C LYS A 79 5.96 2.16 7.17
N VAL A 80 6.30 3.27 6.49
CA VAL A 80 5.33 4.11 5.77
C VAL A 80 4.64 3.32 4.66
N SER A 81 5.36 2.50 3.90
CA SER A 81 4.75 1.64 2.87
C SER A 81 3.73 0.67 3.47
N GLY A 82 4.04 0.05 4.61
CA GLY A 82 3.10 -0.80 5.34
C GLY A 82 1.86 -0.03 5.79
N TRP A 83 2.04 1.12 6.41
CA TRP A 83 0.95 1.97 6.90
C TRP A 83 0.04 2.49 5.78
N ILE A 84 0.62 3.01 4.69
CA ILE A 84 -0.17 3.52 3.56
C ILE A 84 -0.94 2.38 2.86
N ARG A 85 -0.35 1.19 2.78
CA ARG A 85 -1.04 0.01 2.22
C ARG A 85 -2.25 -0.37 3.08
N HIS A 86 -2.09 -0.41 4.41
CA HIS A 86 -3.19 -0.68 5.33
C HIS A 86 -4.28 0.41 5.23
N LEU A 87 -3.89 1.69 5.20
CA LEU A 87 -4.83 2.79 5.07
C LEU A 87 -5.61 2.73 3.75
N ALA A 88 -4.94 2.43 2.64
CA ALA A 88 -5.58 2.29 1.34
C ALA A 88 -6.59 1.12 1.31
N ALA A 89 -6.23 -0.01 1.95
CA ALA A 89 -7.14 -1.16 2.10
C ALA A 89 -8.33 -0.81 2.99
N TYR A 90 -8.10 -0.16 4.14
CA TYR A 90 -9.15 0.30 5.05
C TYR A 90 -10.13 1.25 4.36
N GLN A 91 -9.63 2.16 3.53
CA GLN A 91 -10.45 3.07 2.72
C GLN A 91 -11.08 2.40 1.48
N ARG A 92 -10.94 1.09 1.31
CA ARG A 92 -11.40 0.33 0.13
C ARG A 92 -10.87 0.90 -1.20
N ALA A 93 -9.68 1.44 -1.17
CA ALA A 93 -9.04 2.08 -2.32
C ALA A 93 -7.58 1.59 -2.51
N PRO A 94 -7.33 0.25 -2.55
CA PRO A 94 -5.97 -0.31 -2.64
C PRO A 94 -5.22 0.18 -3.89
N GLN A 95 -5.95 0.54 -4.96
CA GLN A 95 -5.40 1.11 -6.19
C GLN A 95 -4.73 2.48 -5.99
N LYS A 96 -4.98 3.18 -4.87
CA LYS A 96 -4.31 4.44 -4.53
C LYS A 96 -2.91 4.25 -3.98
N PHE A 97 -2.57 3.04 -3.52
CA PHE A 97 -1.22 2.74 -3.07
C PHE A 97 -0.24 2.68 -4.25
N ASN A 98 0.93 3.28 -4.06
CA ASN A 98 2.04 3.23 -5.00
C ASN A 98 3.35 3.14 -4.22
N ALA A 99 4.05 2.03 -4.37
CA ALA A 99 5.24 1.73 -3.58
C ALA A 99 6.38 2.71 -3.88
N THR A 100 6.63 3.01 -5.17
CA THR A 100 7.67 3.98 -5.57
C THR A 100 7.39 5.37 -5.01
N VAL A 101 6.16 5.88 -5.18
CA VAL A 101 5.78 7.21 -4.68
C VAL A 101 5.94 7.29 -3.16
N THR A 102 5.49 6.27 -2.45
CA THR A 102 5.58 6.23 -0.98
C THR A 102 7.02 6.19 -0.50
N THR A 103 7.86 5.35 -1.11
CA THR A 103 9.28 5.25 -0.78
C THR A 103 10.01 6.54 -1.11
N ALA A 104 9.81 7.09 -2.32
CA ALA A 104 10.45 8.33 -2.75
C ALA A 104 10.16 9.50 -1.80
N TRP A 105 8.91 9.72 -1.43
CA TRP A 105 8.56 10.77 -0.47
C TRP A 105 9.18 10.55 0.90
N THR A 106 9.23 9.31 1.38
CA THR A 106 9.86 9.01 2.68
C THR A 106 11.36 9.30 2.65
N GLU A 107 12.05 8.94 1.58
CA GLU A 107 13.47 9.23 1.43
C GLU A 107 13.77 10.73 1.27
N ILE A 108 12.95 11.44 0.49
CA ILE A 108 13.06 12.90 0.39
C ILE A 108 12.94 13.54 1.77
N VAL A 109 11.95 13.14 2.56
CA VAL A 109 11.77 13.63 3.94
C VAL A 109 12.99 13.28 4.80
N ALA A 110 13.48 12.05 4.75
CA ALA A 110 14.65 11.61 5.51
C ALA A 110 15.89 12.43 5.17
N HIS A 111 16.13 12.68 3.88
CA HIS A 111 17.24 13.50 3.40
C HIS A 111 17.16 14.93 3.97
N HIS A 112 16.02 15.58 3.88
CA HIS A 112 15.83 16.93 4.42
C HIS A 112 15.93 16.98 5.95
N MET A 113 15.49 15.94 6.65
CA MET A 113 15.66 15.84 8.10
C MET A 113 17.12 15.70 8.50
N ALA A 114 17.92 14.94 7.75
CA ALA A 114 19.36 14.80 7.99
C ALA A 114 20.10 16.11 7.77
N ALA A 115 19.67 16.92 6.80
CA ALA A 115 20.24 18.24 6.51
C ALA A 115 19.81 19.33 7.53
N ALA A 116 18.71 19.13 8.25
CA ALA A 116 18.16 20.09 9.21
C ALA A 116 17.74 19.42 10.55
N PRO A 117 18.69 18.87 11.31
CA PRO A 117 18.37 18.08 12.51
C PRO A 117 17.71 18.89 13.65
N GLN A 118 17.65 20.20 13.55
CA GLN A 118 17.19 21.12 14.61
C GLN A 118 15.71 21.49 14.51
N ALA A 119 14.93 20.89 13.59
CA ALA A 119 13.49 21.11 13.60
C ALA A 119 12.85 20.40 14.80
N ALA A 120 12.29 21.17 15.73
CA ALA A 120 11.70 20.66 16.95
C ALA A 120 10.47 19.79 16.68
N ASP A 121 9.68 20.18 15.69
CA ASP A 121 8.42 19.56 15.30
C ASP A 121 8.21 19.60 13.77
N PHE A 122 7.11 18.98 13.33
CA PHE A 122 6.75 18.95 11.93
C PHE A 122 6.41 20.34 11.35
N ALA A 123 5.82 21.23 12.13
CA ALA A 123 5.47 22.57 11.65
C ALA A 123 6.72 23.34 11.28
N SER A 124 7.69 23.41 12.19
CA SER A 124 9.01 24.03 11.94
C SER A 124 9.77 23.38 10.79
N PHE A 125 9.66 22.05 10.66
CA PHE A 125 10.27 21.33 9.55
C PHE A 125 9.62 21.71 8.20
N ALA A 126 8.29 21.74 8.14
CA ALA A 126 7.55 22.06 6.93
C ALA A 126 7.75 23.53 6.48
N GLU A 127 7.86 24.45 7.44
CA GLU A 127 8.18 25.86 7.16
C GLU A 127 9.56 26.05 6.53
N ARG A 128 10.55 25.28 6.97
CA ARG A 128 11.92 25.31 6.41
C ARG A 128 12.01 24.62 5.05
N HIS A 129 11.10 23.71 4.77
CA HIS A 129 11.10 22.91 3.55
C HIS A 129 9.76 22.95 2.81
N PRO A 130 9.27 24.16 2.41
CA PRO A 130 7.93 24.31 1.82
C PRO A 130 7.76 23.53 0.50
N ALA A 131 8.85 23.26 -0.22
CA ALA A 131 8.83 22.47 -1.45
C ALA A 131 8.32 21.05 -1.23
N LEU A 132 8.49 20.48 -0.02
CA LEU A 132 7.98 19.14 0.31
C LEU A 132 6.44 19.08 0.31
N LEU A 133 5.77 20.20 0.49
CA LEU A 133 4.32 20.28 0.47
C LEU A 133 3.74 20.39 -0.95
N ASP A 134 4.59 20.58 -1.96
CA ASP A 134 4.18 20.55 -3.37
C ASP A 134 4.40 19.15 -3.97
N LYS A 135 3.32 18.41 -4.16
CA LYS A 135 3.37 17.06 -4.77
C LYS A 135 4.05 17.03 -6.15
N ARG A 136 4.16 18.18 -6.84
CA ARG A 136 4.85 18.28 -8.12
C ARG A 136 6.37 18.15 -7.99
N LEU A 137 6.93 18.25 -6.78
CA LEU A 137 8.36 18.06 -6.56
C LEU A 137 8.85 16.73 -7.17
N LEU A 138 8.04 15.68 -7.07
CA LEU A 138 8.38 14.36 -7.59
C LEU A 138 8.53 14.32 -9.13
N THR A 139 7.91 15.25 -9.85
CA THR A 139 8.03 15.35 -11.32
C THR A 139 9.42 15.80 -11.77
N ARG A 140 10.27 16.26 -10.86
CA ARG A 140 11.69 16.54 -11.15
C ARG A 140 12.51 15.26 -11.30
N HIS A 141 11.99 14.14 -10.77
CA HIS A 141 12.67 12.85 -10.73
C HIS A 141 11.99 11.80 -11.60
N TYR A 142 10.68 11.90 -11.76
CA TYR A 142 9.89 10.89 -12.47
C TYR A 142 8.94 11.49 -13.48
N THR A 143 8.81 10.80 -14.62
CA THR A 143 7.66 11.05 -15.52
C THR A 143 6.37 10.49 -14.91
N ALA A 144 5.23 11.05 -15.31
CA ALA A 144 3.92 10.51 -14.93
C ALA A 144 3.73 9.06 -15.39
N ARG A 145 4.33 8.69 -16.54
CA ARG A 145 4.30 7.34 -17.08
C ARG A 145 5.02 6.34 -16.18
N ALA A 146 6.22 6.69 -15.70
CA ALA A 146 6.98 5.83 -14.79
C ALA A 146 6.20 5.58 -13.50
N LEU A 147 5.66 6.63 -12.88
CA LEU A 147 4.87 6.51 -11.64
C LEU A 147 3.54 5.77 -11.83
N ALA A 148 2.94 5.83 -13.01
CA ALA A 148 1.70 5.09 -13.30
C ALA A 148 1.91 3.61 -13.62
N SER A 149 3.17 3.16 -13.77
CA SER A 149 3.49 1.79 -14.16
C SER A 149 3.05 0.76 -13.11
N PRO A 150 2.70 -0.48 -13.50
CA PRO A 150 2.46 -1.56 -12.55
C PRO A 150 3.65 -1.83 -11.63
N ALA A 151 4.87 -1.72 -12.14
CA ALA A 151 6.10 -1.90 -11.37
C ALA A 151 6.20 -0.86 -10.23
N ALA A 152 5.91 0.42 -10.49
CA ALA A 152 5.93 1.47 -9.48
C ALA A 152 4.88 1.27 -8.38
N ARG A 153 3.75 0.62 -8.71
CA ARG A 153 2.70 0.31 -7.72
C ARG A 153 3.13 -0.77 -6.74
N THR A 154 3.94 -1.72 -7.18
CA THR A 154 4.29 -2.91 -6.39
C THR A 154 5.68 -2.86 -5.77
N GLY A 155 6.59 -2.04 -6.31
CA GLY A 155 7.97 -1.94 -5.87
C GLY A 155 8.61 -0.60 -6.20
N TRP A 156 9.93 -0.53 -5.96
CA TRP A 156 10.75 0.60 -6.34
C TRP A 156 11.04 0.58 -7.84
N VAL A 157 10.92 1.73 -8.47
CA VAL A 157 11.37 2.01 -9.84
C VAL A 157 12.33 3.18 -9.77
N GLU A 158 13.48 3.05 -10.42
CA GLU A 158 14.46 4.14 -10.46
C GLU A 158 13.90 5.38 -11.17
N PRO A 159 14.30 6.59 -10.72
CA PRO A 159 13.93 7.83 -11.39
C PRO A 159 14.35 7.83 -12.87
N ASP A 160 13.42 8.21 -13.75
CA ASP A 160 13.63 8.26 -15.22
C ASP A 160 13.86 9.67 -15.76
N VAL A 161 13.83 10.71 -14.90
CA VAL A 161 14.11 12.11 -15.27
C VAL A 161 15.44 12.57 -14.68
N ALA A 162 15.59 12.48 -13.36
CA ALA A 162 16.83 12.82 -12.67
C ALA A 162 16.98 11.97 -11.40
N PRO A 163 18.16 11.42 -11.11
CA PRO A 163 18.39 10.64 -9.91
C PRO A 163 18.20 11.49 -8.65
N PHE A 164 17.93 10.84 -7.52
CA PHE A 164 18.02 11.52 -6.24
C PHE A 164 19.49 11.73 -5.86
N PRO A 165 19.85 12.90 -5.30
CA PRO A 165 21.25 13.24 -4.99
C PRO A 165 21.93 12.27 -4.01
N TRP A 166 21.16 11.57 -3.19
CA TRP A 166 21.66 10.61 -2.17
C TRP A 166 21.69 9.16 -2.65
N ARG A 167 21.29 8.89 -3.89
CA ARG A 167 21.31 7.56 -4.51
C ARG A 167 22.35 7.44 -5.63
N GLY A 168 23.25 8.39 -5.74
CA GLY A 168 24.33 8.40 -6.73
C GLY A 168 25.51 7.53 -6.33
#